data_cc0c26167280687c0a2d550c0fe91c82
#
_entry.id   cc0c26167280687c0a2d550c0fe91c82
#
_cell.length_a   1.000
_cell.length_b   1.000
_cell.length_c   1.000
_cell.angle_alpha   90.00
_cell.angle_beta   90.00
_cell.angle_gamma   90.00
#
_symmetry.space_group_name_H-M   'P 1'
#
loop_
_entity.id
_entity.type
_entity.pdbx_description
1 polymer ?
#
loop_
_entity_poly.entity_id
_entity_poly.type
_entity_poly.pdbx_seq_one_letter_code
_entity_poly.pdbx_strand_id
1 'polypeptide(L)'
;AWYTAAQAITPGSGGIATGIWLIGGVLGALVIRKPGAAIFVEVVAACVSAILGNQWGIETVYSGLAQGLGAELMFAIFVYRRFSLPVAVLGGIGAAVGGWALELVTSANYAMSVTFNVIYLSTMCISGALLAGALGFVLVRGLAATGALDRFAVGRERQRLV
;
A
#
# COMPACT_ATOMS: atom_id res chain seq x y z
N ALA A 1 10.16 17.64 4.28
CA ALA A 1 10.79 18.42 3.19
C ALA A 1 10.22 18.05 1.80
N TRP A 2 10.27 16.79 1.36
CA TRP A 2 9.79 16.34 0.05
C TRP A 2 8.29 16.60 -0.18
N TYR A 3 7.44 16.17 0.76
CA TYR A 3 5.98 16.40 0.72
C TYR A 3 5.65 17.89 0.61
N THR A 4 6.29 18.72 1.43
CA THR A 4 6.10 20.17 1.44
C THR A 4 6.51 20.81 0.12
N ALA A 5 7.63 20.35 -0.47
CA ALA A 5 8.09 20.85 -1.77
C ALA A 5 7.11 20.48 -2.90
N ALA A 6 6.59 19.26 -2.93
CA ALA A 6 5.59 18.83 -3.90
C ALA A 6 4.29 19.67 -3.80
N GLN A 7 3.79 19.86 -2.59
CA GLN A 7 2.60 20.68 -2.35
C GLN A 7 2.77 22.16 -2.75
N ALA A 8 4.00 22.72 -2.64
CA ALA A 8 4.29 24.08 -3.04
C ALA A 8 4.25 24.29 -4.56
N ILE A 9 4.51 23.24 -5.34
CA ILE A 9 4.48 23.30 -6.81
C ILE A 9 3.03 23.20 -7.31
N THR A 10 2.31 22.20 -6.82
CA THR A 10 0.90 21.98 -7.20
C THR A 10 0.15 21.44 -5.99
N PRO A 11 -0.87 22.16 -5.47
CA PRO A 11 -1.69 21.66 -4.38
C PRO A 11 -2.30 20.28 -4.72
N GLY A 12 -2.12 19.32 -3.83
CA GLY A 12 -2.54 17.93 -4.04
C GLY A 12 -1.43 16.99 -4.57
N SER A 13 -0.35 17.51 -5.15
CA SER A 13 0.74 16.66 -5.67
C SER A 13 1.54 15.91 -4.60
N GLY A 14 1.34 16.26 -3.33
CA GLY A 14 1.94 15.56 -2.18
C GLY A 14 1.62 14.07 -2.13
N GLY A 15 0.51 13.63 -2.74
CA GLY A 15 0.13 12.22 -2.85
C GLY A 15 1.19 11.34 -3.52
N ILE A 16 2.07 11.91 -4.35
CA ILE A 16 3.17 11.16 -4.99
C ILE A 16 4.16 10.58 -3.96
N ALA A 17 4.27 11.18 -2.79
CA ALA A 17 5.16 10.72 -1.73
C ALA A 17 4.59 9.55 -0.92
N THR A 18 3.30 9.24 -1.03
CA THR A 18 2.61 8.30 -0.14
C THR A 18 2.89 6.83 -0.44
N GLY A 19 3.27 6.48 -1.67
CA GLY A 19 3.41 5.10 -2.11
C GLY A 19 4.33 4.22 -1.27
N ILE A 20 5.33 4.81 -0.60
CA ILE A 20 6.24 4.07 0.27
C ILE A 20 5.53 3.54 1.52
N TRP A 21 4.52 4.25 2.02
CA TRP A 21 3.73 3.81 3.17
C TRP A 21 2.65 2.78 2.81
N LEU A 22 2.30 2.68 1.52
CA LEU A 22 1.29 1.74 1.02
C LEU A 22 1.87 0.33 0.73
N ILE A 23 3.20 0.19 0.81
CA ILE A 23 3.90 -1.00 0.31
C ILE A 23 3.65 -2.23 1.20
N GLY A 24 3.49 -2.05 2.51
CA GLY A 24 3.40 -3.12 3.50
C GLY A 24 2.27 -4.09 3.22
N GLY A 25 1.06 -3.58 2.97
CA GLY A 25 -0.12 -4.38 2.68
C GLY A 25 0.03 -5.20 1.40
N VAL A 26 0.54 -4.59 0.34
CA VAL A 26 0.77 -5.27 -0.94
C VAL A 26 1.82 -6.36 -0.79
N LEU A 27 2.95 -6.08 -0.11
CA LEU A 27 3.98 -7.08 0.18
C LEU A 27 3.42 -8.24 1.00
N GLY A 28 2.63 -7.95 2.05
CA GLY A 28 1.97 -8.95 2.88
C GLY A 28 1.13 -9.91 2.07
N ALA A 29 0.26 -9.39 1.21
CA ALA A 29 -0.58 -10.19 0.33
C ALA A 29 0.23 -11.05 -0.64
N LEU A 30 1.26 -10.47 -1.29
CA LEU A 30 2.09 -11.17 -2.28
C LEU A 30 2.93 -12.30 -1.66
N VAL A 31 3.39 -12.13 -0.42
CA VAL A 31 4.24 -13.12 0.29
C VAL A 31 3.41 -14.22 0.92
N ILE A 32 2.36 -13.85 1.67
CA ILE A 32 1.57 -14.78 2.50
C ILE A 32 0.48 -15.48 1.68
N ARG A 33 -0.15 -14.76 0.75
CA ARG A 33 -1.18 -15.26 -0.19
C ARG A 33 -2.39 -15.86 0.48
N LYS A 34 -2.83 -15.27 1.58
CA LYS A 34 -4.03 -15.66 2.33
C LYS A 34 -4.93 -14.47 2.57
N PRO A 35 -6.25 -14.68 2.70
CA PRO A 35 -7.17 -13.63 3.16
C PRO A 35 -6.68 -12.98 4.47
N GLY A 36 -6.79 -11.66 4.55
CA GLY A 36 -6.37 -10.87 5.70
C GLY A 36 -4.87 -10.52 5.73
N ALA A 37 -4.06 -11.02 4.80
CA ALA A 37 -2.61 -10.82 4.84
C ALA A 37 -2.19 -9.37 4.60
N ALA A 38 -2.88 -8.65 3.70
CA ALA A 38 -2.59 -7.24 3.45
C ALA A 38 -2.91 -6.39 4.68
N ILE A 39 -4.10 -6.56 5.25
CA ILE A 39 -4.52 -5.85 6.47
C ILE A 39 -3.54 -6.12 7.60
N PHE A 40 -3.23 -7.39 7.85
CA PHE A 40 -2.37 -7.80 8.96
C PHE A 40 -0.99 -7.16 8.88
N VAL A 41 -0.32 -7.25 7.73
CA VAL A 41 1.03 -6.71 7.58
C VAL A 41 1.04 -5.20 7.63
N GLU A 42 0.06 -4.53 7.02
CA GLU A 42 -0.02 -3.07 7.04
C GLU A 42 -0.29 -2.55 8.45
N VAL A 43 -1.20 -3.17 9.21
CA VAL A 43 -1.49 -2.78 10.60
C VAL A 43 -0.28 -3.04 11.50
N VAL A 44 0.42 -4.16 11.34
CA VAL A 44 1.66 -4.43 12.11
C VAL A 44 2.72 -3.39 11.81
N ALA A 45 2.94 -3.04 10.53
CA ALA A 45 3.89 -2.00 10.14
C ALA A 45 3.51 -0.64 10.74
N ALA A 46 2.22 -0.30 10.70
CA ALA A 46 1.69 0.93 11.29
C ALA A 46 1.86 0.98 12.81
N CYS A 47 1.60 -0.13 13.51
CA CYS A 47 1.83 -0.23 14.95
C CYS A 47 3.30 -0.05 15.32
N VAL A 48 4.20 -0.71 14.60
CA VAL A 48 5.65 -0.55 14.80
C VAL A 48 6.06 0.91 14.57
N SER A 49 5.58 1.52 13.49
CA SER A 49 5.85 2.94 13.20
C SER A 49 5.35 3.87 14.31
N ALA A 50 4.15 3.62 14.85
CA ALA A 50 3.58 4.41 15.94
C ALA A 50 4.41 4.26 17.23
N ILE A 51 4.84 3.03 17.57
CA ILE A 51 5.66 2.74 18.76
C ILE A 51 7.04 3.40 18.65
N LEU A 52 7.63 3.45 17.45
CA LEU A 52 8.90 4.13 17.21
C LEU A 52 8.81 5.66 17.28
N GLY A 53 7.62 6.22 17.47
CA GLY A 53 7.42 7.64 17.72
C GLY A 53 7.32 8.48 16.47
N ASN A 54 6.58 8.03 15.45
CA ASN A 54 6.27 8.89 14.31
C ASN A 54 5.39 10.09 14.73
N GLN A 55 5.38 11.12 13.89
CA GLN A 55 4.67 12.38 14.19
C GLN A 55 3.13 12.28 14.22
N TRP A 56 2.55 11.19 13.71
CA TRP A 56 1.09 10.97 13.63
C TRP A 56 0.55 10.06 14.75
N GLY A 57 1.42 9.41 15.51
CA GLY A 57 1.03 8.58 16.66
C GLY A 57 0.01 7.49 16.29
N ILE A 58 -1.10 7.44 17.05
CA ILE A 58 -2.13 6.41 16.87
C ILE A 58 -2.90 6.52 15.54
N GLU A 59 -2.96 7.69 14.92
CA GLU A 59 -3.61 7.87 13.63
C GLU A 59 -2.94 7.06 12.53
N THR A 60 -1.64 6.75 12.67
CA THR A 60 -0.92 5.84 11.77
C THR A 60 -1.56 4.46 11.73
N VAL A 61 -2.09 3.96 12.84
CA VAL A 61 -2.73 2.64 12.90
C VAL A 61 -4.05 2.64 12.14
N TYR A 62 -4.85 3.70 12.28
CA TYR A 62 -6.09 3.85 11.49
C TYR A 62 -5.79 3.96 9.99
N SER A 63 -4.74 4.71 9.65
CA SER A 63 -4.28 4.84 8.26
C SER A 63 -3.83 3.47 7.71
N GLY A 64 -3.03 2.72 8.46
CA GLY A 64 -2.62 1.37 8.08
C GLY A 64 -3.79 0.42 7.90
N LEU A 65 -4.81 0.50 8.76
CA LEU A 65 -6.03 -0.31 8.62
C LEU A 65 -6.77 0.04 7.32
N ALA A 66 -6.97 1.31 7.02
CA ALA A 66 -7.68 1.76 5.81
C ALA A 66 -6.92 1.40 4.54
N GLN A 67 -5.61 1.58 4.52
CA GLN A 67 -4.72 1.21 3.42
C GLN A 67 -4.69 -0.30 3.22
N GLY A 68 -4.52 -1.06 4.30
CA GLY A 68 -4.55 -2.51 4.29
C GLY A 68 -5.88 -3.08 3.79
N LEU A 69 -7.02 -2.51 4.21
CA LEU A 69 -8.35 -2.87 3.70
C LEU A 69 -8.48 -2.61 2.20
N GLY A 70 -8.01 -1.44 1.73
CA GLY A 70 -8.03 -1.11 0.31
C GLY A 70 -7.23 -2.09 -0.54
N ALA A 71 -6.02 -2.45 -0.11
CA ALA A 71 -5.21 -3.49 -0.76
C ALA A 71 -5.90 -4.84 -0.71
N GLU A 72 -6.40 -5.25 0.46
CA GLU A 72 -7.06 -6.54 0.69
C GLU A 72 -8.25 -6.76 -0.24
N LEU A 73 -9.09 -5.72 -0.42
CA LEU A 73 -10.24 -5.77 -1.33
C LEU A 73 -9.82 -6.10 -2.76
N MET A 74 -8.71 -5.55 -3.24
CA MET A 74 -8.22 -5.85 -4.59
C MET A 74 -7.82 -7.31 -4.73
N PHE A 75 -7.12 -7.89 -3.76
CA PHE A 75 -6.79 -9.33 -3.78
C PHE A 75 -8.03 -10.20 -3.59
N ALA A 76 -9.02 -9.77 -2.81
CA ALA A 76 -10.30 -10.46 -2.61
C ALA A 76 -11.12 -10.56 -3.91
N ILE A 77 -11.15 -9.51 -4.75
CA ILE A 77 -11.80 -9.52 -6.07
C ILE A 77 -11.27 -10.69 -6.93
N PHE A 78 -9.98 -11.00 -6.82
CA PHE A 78 -9.37 -12.15 -7.51
C PHE A 78 -9.41 -13.44 -6.68
N VAL A 79 -10.22 -13.45 -5.62
CA VAL A 79 -10.45 -14.63 -4.75
C VAL A 79 -9.12 -15.21 -4.22
N TYR A 80 -8.11 -14.37 -4.02
CA TYR A 80 -6.76 -14.75 -3.56
C TYR A 80 -6.10 -15.86 -4.41
N ARG A 81 -6.45 -15.93 -5.70
CA ARG A 81 -5.92 -16.95 -6.62
C ARG A 81 -4.93 -16.39 -7.63
N ARG A 82 -4.84 -15.07 -7.76
CA ARG A 82 -3.97 -14.41 -8.71
C ARG A 82 -3.07 -13.40 -8.00
N PHE A 83 -1.76 -13.61 -8.10
CA PHE A 83 -0.72 -12.75 -7.52
C PHE A 83 0.25 -12.28 -8.62
N SER A 84 -0.31 -11.77 -9.70
CA SER A 84 0.41 -11.24 -10.86
C SER A 84 0.72 -9.76 -10.69
N LEU A 85 1.60 -9.22 -11.55
CA LEU A 85 1.93 -7.79 -11.56
C LEU A 85 0.69 -6.88 -11.67
N PRO A 86 -0.28 -7.12 -12.58
CA PRO A 86 -1.48 -6.28 -12.63
C PRO A 86 -2.28 -6.30 -11.33
N VAL A 87 -2.40 -7.45 -10.67
CA VAL A 87 -3.12 -7.56 -9.39
C VAL A 87 -2.38 -6.83 -8.28
N ALA A 88 -1.04 -6.90 -8.25
CA ALA A 88 -0.22 -6.13 -7.31
C ALA A 88 -0.37 -4.61 -7.52
N VAL A 89 -0.39 -4.17 -8.77
CA VAL A 89 -0.64 -2.76 -9.13
C VAL A 89 -2.02 -2.30 -8.64
N LEU A 90 -3.07 -3.11 -8.88
CA LEU A 90 -4.40 -2.84 -8.36
C LEU A 90 -4.43 -2.82 -6.82
N GLY A 91 -3.66 -3.70 -6.17
CA GLY A 91 -3.47 -3.70 -4.71
C GLY A 91 -2.92 -2.37 -4.21
N GLY A 92 -1.89 -1.83 -4.88
CA GLY A 92 -1.31 -0.52 -4.57
C GLY A 92 -2.29 0.64 -4.78
N ILE A 93 -3.09 0.60 -5.85
CA ILE A 93 -4.17 1.56 -6.11
C ILE A 93 -5.25 1.44 -5.02
N GLY A 94 -5.66 0.23 -4.67
CA GLY A 94 -6.64 -0.01 -3.62
C GLY A 94 -6.19 0.55 -2.27
N ALA A 95 -4.92 0.34 -1.90
CA ALA A 95 -4.34 0.91 -0.69
C ALA A 95 -4.39 2.46 -0.70
N ALA A 96 -4.07 3.07 -1.84
CA ALA A 96 -4.15 4.52 -2.02
C ALA A 96 -5.58 5.05 -1.84
N VAL A 97 -6.56 4.39 -2.45
CA VAL A 97 -8.00 4.75 -2.31
C VAL A 97 -8.44 4.59 -0.86
N GLY A 98 -8.05 3.50 -0.18
CA GLY A 98 -8.38 3.28 1.24
C GLY A 98 -7.80 4.37 2.14
N GLY A 99 -6.53 4.72 1.96
CA GLY A 99 -5.87 5.80 2.69
C GLY A 99 -6.55 7.15 2.46
N TRP A 100 -6.78 7.52 1.20
CA TRP A 100 -7.47 8.76 0.85
C TRP A 100 -8.88 8.84 1.45
N ALA A 101 -9.66 7.75 1.43
CA ALA A 101 -11.00 7.71 2.00
C ALA A 101 -10.99 8.01 3.51
N LEU A 102 -10.00 7.51 4.26
CA LEU A 102 -9.82 7.87 5.66
C LEU A 102 -9.42 9.34 5.81
N GLU A 103 -8.48 9.83 5.01
CA GLU A 103 -7.99 11.21 5.06
C GLU A 103 -9.06 12.24 4.71
N LEU A 104 -10.11 11.88 3.99
CA LEU A 104 -11.27 12.76 3.80
C LEU A 104 -11.83 13.24 5.14
N VAL A 105 -11.80 12.40 6.17
CA VAL A 105 -12.36 12.70 7.49
C VAL A 105 -11.27 13.15 8.46
N THR A 106 -10.17 12.39 8.56
CA THR A 106 -9.12 12.63 9.57
C THR A 106 -8.27 13.85 9.26
N SER A 107 -7.97 14.10 7.99
CA SER A 107 -7.18 15.26 7.52
C SER A 107 -8.06 16.40 7.00
N ALA A 108 -9.37 16.30 7.17
CA ALA A 108 -10.35 17.28 6.67
C ALA A 108 -10.22 17.55 5.15
N ASN A 109 -9.76 16.60 4.37
CA ASN A 109 -9.63 16.74 2.90
C ASN A 109 -11.00 16.98 2.23
N TYR A 110 -12.11 16.62 2.89
CA TYR A 110 -13.46 16.97 2.41
C TYR A 110 -13.72 18.47 2.32
N ALA A 111 -13.00 19.29 3.12
CA ALA A 111 -13.11 20.75 3.09
C ALA A 111 -12.25 21.37 1.99
N MET A 112 -11.37 20.61 1.37
CA MET A 112 -10.54 21.05 0.25
C MET A 112 -11.33 21.05 -1.06
N SER A 113 -10.83 21.78 -2.07
CA SER A 113 -11.46 21.83 -3.38
C SER A 113 -11.52 20.44 -4.05
N VAL A 114 -12.50 20.22 -4.91
CA VAL A 114 -12.60 19.01 -5.73
C VAL A 114 -11.31 18.80 -6.54
N THR A 115 -10.77 19.89 -7.12
CA THR A 115 -9.51 19.83 -7.88
C THR A 115 -8.36 19.32 -7.03
N PHE A 116 -8.22 19.79 -5.79
CA PHE A 116 -7.21 19.27 -4.85
C PHE A 116 -7.36 17.77 -4.65
N ASN A 117 -8.57 17.31 -4.31
CA ASN A 117 -8.83 15.90 -4.04
C ASN A 117 -8.60 15.00 -5.25
N VAL A 118 -8.96 15.45 -6.45
CA VAL A 118 -8.69 14.70 -7.70
C VAL A 118 -7.19 14.57 -7.95
N ILE A 119 -6.43 15.67 -7.81
CA ILE A 119 -4.96 15.65 -8.00
C ILE A 119 -4.33 14.75 -6.92
N TYR A 120 -4.73 14.91 -5.67
CA TYR A 120 -4.18 14.16 -4.55
C TYR A 120 -4.43 12.65 -4.69
N LEU A 121 -5.67 12.24 -4.94
CA LEU A 121 -6.00 10.83 -5.18
C LEU A 121 -5.28 10.27 -6.40
N SER A 122 -5.23 11.02 -7.50
CA SER A 122 -4.54 10.57 -8.72
C SER A 122 -3.05 10.33 -8.47
N THR A 123 -2.38 11.26 -7.79
CA THR A 123 -0.95 11.13 -7.46
C THR A 123 -0.70 10.01 -6.44
N MET A 124 -1.59 9.81 -5.46
CA MET A 124 -1.54 8.66 -4.55
C MET A 124 -1.70 7.33 -5.31
N CYS A 125 -2.67 7.24 -6.21
CA CYS A 125 -2.88 6.03 -7.02
C CYS A 125 -1.69 5.71 -7.92
N ILE A 126 -1.09 6.72 -8.57
CA ILE A 126 0.11 6.54 -9.39
C ILE A 126 1.27 6.04 -8.51
N SER A 127 1.51 6.70 -7.39
CA SER A 127 2.56 6.32 -6.44
C SER A 127 2.34 4.92 -5.87
N GLY A 128 1.11 4.60 -5.45
CA GLY A 128 0.72 3.27 -4.98
C GLY A 128 0.91 2.18 -6.03
N ALA A 129 0.49 2.46 -7.28
CA ALA A 129 0.68 1.54 -8.41
C ALA A 129 2.15 1.23 -8.68
N LEU A 130 3.00 2.26 -8.68
CA LEU A 130 4.43 2.13 -9.00
C LEU A 130 5.24 1.58 -7.83
N LEU A 131 5.12 2.17 -6.64
CA LEU A 131 5.95 1.83 -5.49
C LEU A 131 5.40 0.62 -4.73
N ALA A 132 4.13 0.64 -4.34
CA ALA A 132 3.56 -0.48 -3.61
C ALA A 132 3.29 -1.68 -4.55
N GLY A 133 2.71 -1.44 -5.72
CA GLY A 133 2.34 -2.48 -6.66
C GLY A 133 3.52 -3.03 -7.44
N ALA A 134 4.07 -2.24 -8.37
CA ALA A 134 5.07 -2.73 -9.31
C ALA A 134 6.41 -3.03 -8.62
N LEU A 135 6.96 -2.09 -7.87
CA LEU A 135 8.22 -2.29 -7.14
C LEU A 135 8.05 -3.39 -6.09
N GLY A 136 6.96 -3.39 -5.32
CA GLY A 136 6.66 -4.44 -4.34
C GLY A 136 6.64 -5.84 -4.99
N PHE A 137 6.01 -5.99 -6.15
CA PHE A 137 6.00 -7.25 -6.90
C PHE A 137 7.40 -7.69 -7.32
N VAL A 138 8.23 -6.77 -7.85
CA VAL A 138 9.61 -7.06 -8.26
C VAL A 138 10.45 -7.48 -7.05
N LEU A 139 10.33 -6.77 -5.93
CA LEU A 139 11.03 -7.09 -4.68
C LEU A 139 10.68 -8.49 -4.17
N VAL A 140 9.37 -8.84 -4.12
CA VAL A 140 8.94 -10.17 -3.67
C VAL A 140 9.48 -11.27 -4.59
N ARG A 141 9.45 -11.05 -5.92
CA ARG A 141 10.03 -12.02 -6.87
C ARG A 141 11.53 -12.16 -6.71
N GLY A 142 12.24 -11.06 -6.52
CA GLY A 142 13.69 -11.06 -6.26
C GLY A 142 14.03 -11.84 -4.99
N LEU A 143 13.35 -11.53 -3.88
CA LEU A 143 13.56 -12.24 -2.60
C LEU A 143 13.18 -13.73 -2.68
N ALA A 144 12.10 -14.08 -3.37
CA ALA A 144 11.77 -15.47 -3.61
C ALA A 144 12.85 -16.19 -4.46
N ALA A 145 13.52 -15.46 -5.34
CA ALA A 145 14.62 -15.99 -6.15
C ALA A 145 15.85 -16.38 -5.34
N THR A 146 16.10 -15.69 -4.23
CA THR A 146 17.25 -16.01 -3.34
C THR A 146 16.96 -17.14 -2.34
N GLY A 147 15.72 -17.65 -2.28
CA GLY A 147 15.30 -18.62 -1.27
C GLY A 147 14.89 -18.01 0.08
N ALA A 148 15.02 -16.68 0.26
CA ALA A 148 14.67 -16.01 1.51
C ALA A 148 13.19 -16.17 1.90
N LEU A 149 12.33 -16.45 0.93
CA LEU A 149 10.89 -16.63 1.12
C LEU A 149 10.40 -18.07 1.04
N ASP A 150 11.28 -19.07 1.13
CA ASP A 150 10.93 -20.49 0.95
C ASP A 150 9.91 -21.01 1.98
N ARG A 151 9.86 -20.41 3.15
CA ARG A 151 8.88 -20.74 4.21
C ARG A 151 7.48 -20.19 3.91
N PHE A 152 7.36 -19.22 3.01
CA PHE A 152 6.10 -18.56 2.65
C PHE A 152 5.46 -19.18 1.40
N ALA A 153 4.20 -18.83 1.13
CA ALA A 153 3.46 -19.39 0.00
C ALA A 153 4.14 -19.11 -1.34
N VAL A 154 4.65 -17.89 -1.54
CA VAL A 154 5.34 -17.48 -2.77
C VAL A 154 6.60 -18.31 -3.05
N GLY A 155 7.40 -18.64 -2.04
CA GLY A 155 8.59 -19.46 -2.18
C GLY A 155 8.24 -20.91 -2.49
N ARG A 156 7.28 -21.50 -1.76
CA ARG A 156 6.81 -22.87 -1.99
C ARG A 156 6.22 -23.09 -3.38
N GLU A 157 5.47 -22.11 -3.91
CA GLU A 157 4.98 -22.20 -5.28
C GLU A 157 6.10 -22.22 -6.31
N ARG A 158 7.13 -21.39 -6.11
CA ARG A 158 8.29 -21.36 -7.00
C ARG A 158 9.03 -22.71 -7.02
N GLN A 159 9.24 -23.33 -5.85
CA GLN A 159 9.90 -24.63 -5.76
C GLN A 159 9.14 -25.76 -6.47
N ARG A 160 7.81 -25.63 -6.64
CA ARG A 160 6.99 -26.60 -7.39
C ARG A 160 7.08 -26.47 -8.90
N LEU A 161 7.61 -25.33 -9.39
CA LEU A 161 7.72 -25.02 -10.82
C LEU A 161 9.13 -25.29 -11.37
N VAL A 162 10.08 -25.63 -10.51
CA VAL A 162 11.47 -26.05 -10.80
C VAL A 162 11.61 -27.53 -10.57
#